data_1a34d32ee2f189d5e511c576d1235176
#
_entry.id   1a34d32ee2f189d5e511c576d1235176
#
_cell.length_a   1.000
_cell.length_b   1.000
_cell.length_c   1.000
_cell.angle_alpha   90.00
_cell.angle_beta   90.00
_cell.angle_gamma   90.00
#
_symmetry.space_group_name_H-M   'P 1'
#
loop_
_entity.id
_entity.type
_entity.pdbx_description
1 polymer ?
#
loop_
_entity_poly.entity_id
_entity_poly.type
_entity_poly.pdbx_seq_one_letter_code
_entity_poly.pdbx_strand_id
1 'polypeptide(L)'
;MKKTLTVNLGGSVFHIDEDAYQLLEKYLSNLRVHFKKEEGSDEIMNDFEMRISELLGERIKLGFEVITIEHVEEVIKRMGKPEEIFDTEGE
;
A
#
# COMPACT_ATOMS: atom_id res chain seq x y z
N MET A 1 14.19 -7.50 -17.44
CA MET A 1 14.53 -7.88 -16.07
C MET A 1 13.90 -6.95 -15.07
N LYS A 2 13.33 -7.51 -14.04
CA LYS A 2 12.72 -6.68 -12.99
C LYS A 2 13.80 -6.26 -12.01
N LYS A 3 13.72 -5.03 -11.58
CA LYS A 3 14.57 -4.54 -10.51
C LYS A 3 13.87 -4.70 -9.19
N THR A 4 14.65 -4.93 -8.15
CA THR A 4 14.12 -5.01 -6.79
C THR A 4 14.55 -3.76 -6.04
N LEU A 5 13.59 -3.14 -5.40
CA LEU A 5 13.83 -1.93 -4.61
C LEU A 5 13.72 -2.25 -3.13
N THR A 6 14.39 -1.47 -2.32
CA THR A 6 14.29 -1.58 -0.87
C THR A 6 13.51 -0.37 -0.39
N VAL A 7 12.39 -0.61 0.28
CA VAL A 7 11.52 0.45 0.74
C VAL A 7 11.25 0.30 2.23
N ASN A 8 11.03 1.42 2.87
CA ASN A 8 10.65 1.46 4.28
C ASN A 8 9.19 1.87 4.34
N LEU A 9 8.37 1.04 4.95
CA LEU A 9 6.94 1.30 5.03
C LEU A 9 6.46 0.87 6.40
N GLY A 10 5.83 1.80 7.12
CA GLY A 10 5.30 1.51 8.43
C GLY A 10 6.35 1.07 9.42
N GLY A 11 7.59 1.48 9.24
CA GLY A 11 8.66 1.11 10.13
C GLY A 11 9.35 -0.20 9.77
N SER A 12 8.91 -0.85 8.72
CA SER A 12 9.50 -2.10 8.25
C SER A 12 10.15 -1.91 6.90
N VAL A 13 11.20 -2.67 6.65
CA VAL A 13 11.92 -2.61 5.38
C VAL A 13 11.50 -3.80 4.53
N PHE A 14 11.16 -3.54 3.29
CA PHE A 14 10.73 -4.57 2.34
C PHE A 14 11.54 -4.50 1.07
N HIS A 15 11.79 -5.66 0.49
CA HIS A 15 12.32 -5.75 -0.87
C HIS A 15 11.13 -5.98 -1.78
N ILE A 16 10.99 -5.11 -2.78
CA ILE A 16 9.79 -5.11 -3.61
C ILE A 16 10.18 -4.94 -5.06
N ASP A 17 9.54 -5.69 -5.94
CA ASP A 17 9.76 -5.54 -7.38
C ASP A 17 9.40 -4.12 -7.83
N GLU A 18 10.09 -3.64 -8.84
CA GLU A 18 9.88 -2.27 -9.30
C GLU A 18 8.45 -2.03 -9.75
N ASP A 19 7.88 -2.98 -10.52
CA ASP A 19 6.51 -2.82 -10.98
C ASP A 19 5.51 -2.86 -9.81
N ALA A 20 5.80 -3.68 -8.82
CA ALA A 20 4.98 -3.74 -7.62
C ALA A 20 5.04 -2.42 -6.87
N TYR A 21 6.24 -1.84 -6.79
CA TYR A 21 6.40 -0.57 -6.11
C TYR A 21 5.65 0.55 -6.81
N GLN A 22 5.68 0.55 -8.14
CA GLN A 22 4.95 1.56 -8.90
C GLN A 22 3.45 1.47 -8.64
N LEU A 23 2.93 0.26 -8.57
CA LEU A 23 1.51 0.07 -8.27
C LEU A 23 1.18 0.55 -6.86
N LEU A 24 2.04 0.21 -5.90
CA LEU A 24 1.84 0.62 -4.52
C LEU A 24 1.89 2.13 -4.39
N GLU A 25 2.86 2.77 -5.05
CA GLU A 25 2.98 4.23 -5.00
C GLU A 25 1.75 4.90 -5.59
N LYS A 26 1.24 4.35 -6.68
CA LYS A 26 0.04 4.90 -7.29
C LYS A 26 -1.14 4.82 -6.33
N TYR A 27 -1.28 3.71 -5.65
CA TYR A 27 -2.34 3.54 -4.68
C TYR A 27 -2.21 4.54 -3.53
N LEU A 28 -1.00 4.68 -2.99
CA LEU A 28 -0.78 5.61 -1.90
C LEU A 28 -1.00 7.05 -2.33
N SER A 29 -0.59 7.39 -3.56
CA SER A 29 -0.83 8.73 -4.08
C SER A 29 -2.32 9.02 -4.19
N ASN A 30 -3.10 8.06 -4.64
CA ASN A 30 -4.54 8.23 -4.73
C ASN A 30 -5.15 8.45 -3.36
N LEU A 31 -4.68 7.70 -2.36
CA LEU A 31 -5.17 7.89 -1.00
C LEU A 31 -4.84 9.29 -0.50
N ARG A 32 -3.63 9.77 -0.77
CA ARG A 32 -3.24 11.10 -0.34
C ARG A 32 -4.15 12.17 -0.95
N VAL A 33 -4.46 12.02 -2.23
CA VAL A 33 -5.32 12.97 -2.89
C VAL A 33 -6.70 13.01 -2.25
N HIS A 34 -7.24 11.83 -1.94
CA HIS A 34 -8.56 11.76 -1.34
C HIS A 34 -8.62 12.35 0.06
N PHE A 35 -7.54 12.20 0.83
CA PHE A 35 -7.52 12.67 2.21
C PHE A 35 -6.86 14.03 2.37
N LYS A 36 -6.49 14.65 1.27
CA LYS A 36 -5.68 15.86 1.32
C LYS A 36 -6.32 16.97 2.14
N LYS A 37 -7.64 17.08 2.08
CA LYS A 37 -8.35 18.16 2.76
C LYS A 37 -8.85 17.76 4.14
N GLU A 38 -8.62 16.54 4.54
CA GLU A 38 -9.10 16.07 5.83
C GLU A 38 -8.14 16.47 6.93
N GLU A 39 -8.69 16.84 8.07
CA GLU A 39 -7.86 17.03 9.25
C GLU A 39 -7.29 15.68 9.67
N GLY A 40 -6.02 15.68 10.07
CA GLY A 40 -5.39 14.46 10.49
C GLY A 40 -5.07 13.53 9.33
N SER A 41 -4.94 14.08 8.12
CA SER A 41 -4.67 13.25 6.96
C SER A 41 -3.34 12.50 7.12
N ASP A 42 -2.38 13.09 7.81
CA ASP A 42 -1.11 12.41 8.05
C ASP A 42 -1.30 11.15 8.88
N GLU A 43 -2.16 11.23 9.89
CA GLU A 43 -2.44 10.07 10.72
C GLU A 43 -3.18 9.00 9.94
N ILE A 44 -4.12 9.44 9.10
CA ILE A 44 -4.87 8.50 8.27
C ILE A 44 -3.92 7.76 7.32
N MET A 45 -3.02 8.50 6.68
CA MET A 45 -2.06 7.87 5.77
C MET A 45 -1.14 6.94 6.52
N ASN A 46 -0.72 7.34 7.72
CA ASN A 46 0.14 6.49 8.52
C ASN A 46 -0.57 5.17 8.87
N ASP A 47 -1.84 5.23 9.20
CA ASP A 47 -2.61 4.02 9.48
C ASP A 47 -2.66 3.10 8.26
N PHE A 48 -2.90 3.67 7.09
CA PHE A 48 -2.91 2.87 5.87
C PHE A 48 -1.57 2.22 5.63
N GLU A 49 -0.49 2.98 5.80
CA GLU A 49 0.85 2.44 5.57
C GLU A 49 1.18 1.32 6.56
N MET A 50 0.78 1.47 7.80
CA MET A 50 1.03 0.44 8.79
C MET A 50 0.24 -0.83 8.47
N ARG A 51 -1.00 -0.67 8.05
CA ARG A 51 -1.80 -1.84 7.69
C ARG A 51 -1.22 -2.54 6.47
N ILE A 52 -0.79 -1.76 5.48
CA ILE A 52 -0.15 -2.34 4.30
C ILE A 52 1.11 -3.10 4.70
N SER A 53 1.91 -2.51 5.58
CA SER A 53 3.14 -3.17 6.01
C SER A 53 2.84 -4.47 6.74
N GLU A 54 1.77 -4.52 7.51
CA GLU A 54 1.37 -5.75 8.18
C GLU A 54 1.00 -6.83 7.17
N LEU A 55 0.23 -6.45 6.16
CA LEU A 55 -0.20 -7.41 5.15
C LEU A 55 0.99 -7.90 4.33
N LEU A 56 1.90 -7.01 3.97
CA LEU A 56 3.10 -7.41 3.26
C LEU A 56 4.01 -8.25 4.14
N GLY A 57 4.07 -7.92 5.42
CA GLY A 57 4.88 -8.70 6.36
C GLY A 57 4.42 -10.13 6.46
N GLU A 58 3.12 -10.38 6.30
CA GLU A 58 2.62 -11.74 6.30
C GLU A 58 3.23 -12.56 5.16
N ARG A 59 3.41 -11.92 4.01
CA ARG A 59 4.03 -12.61 2.87
C ARG A 59 5.47 -12.98 3.17
N ILE A 60 6.19 -12.08 3.82
CA ILE A 60 7.56 -12.37 4.21
C ILE A 60 7.61 -13.55 5.18
N LYS A 61 6.69 -13.59 6.12
CA LYS A 61 6.62 -14.69 7.06
C LYS A 61 6.32 -16.01 6.39
N LEU A 62 5.59 -15.97 5.29
CA LEU A 62 5.26 -17.19 4.54
C LEU A 62 6.43 -17.67 3.69
N GLY A 63 7.51 -16.91 3.63
CA GLY A 63 8.70 -17.35 2.92
C GLY A 63 9.02 -16.58 1.66
N PHE A 64 8.22 -15.59 1.32
CA PHE A 64 8.48 -14.77 0.15
C PHE A 64 9.51 -13.72 0.52
N GLU A 65 10.63 -13.71 -0.20
CA GLU A 65 11.70 -12.76 0.11
C GLU A 65 11.48 -11.42 -0.57
N VAL A 66 10.70 -11.40 -1.65
CA VAL A 66 10.46 -10.21 -2.42
C VAL A 66 8.96 -10.05 -2.63
N ILE A 67 8.49 -8.82 -2.46
CA ILE A 67 7.07 -8.51 -2.69
C ILE A 67 6.87 -8.32 -4.19
N THR A 68 5.95 -9.08 -4.76
CA THR A 68 5.66 -9.01 -6.19
C THR A 68 4.40 -8.18 -6.42
N ILE A 69 4.16 -7.89 -7.71
CA ILE A 69 2.97 -7.10 -8.05
C ILE A 69 1.68 -7.81 -7.62
N GLU A 70 1.69 -9.13 -7.64
CA GLU A 70 0.51 -9.88 -7.20
C GLU A 70 0.25 -9.65 -5.73
N HIS A 71 1.31 -9.59 -4.92
CA HIS A 71 1.15 -9.31 -3.50
C HIS A 71 0.55 -7.93 -3.28
N VAL A 72 1.01 -6.94 -4.04
CA VAL A 72 0.49 -5.59 -3.92
C VAL A 72 -0.97 -5.54 -4.36
N GLU A 73 -1.29 -6.22 -5.46
CA GLU A 73 -2.68 -6.26 -5.92
C GLU A 73 -3.59 -6.86 -4.85
N GLU A 74 -3.13 -7.90 -4.19
CA GLU A 74 -3.92 -8.52 -3.14
C GLU A 74 -4.12 -7.57 -1.96
N VAL A 75 -3.08 -6.86 -1.59
CA VAL A 75 -3.17 -5.90 -0.50
C VAL A 75 -4.18 -4.80 -0.85
N ILE A 76 -4.09 -4.27 -2.06
CA ILE A 76 -5.01 -3.22 -2.50
C ILE A 76 -6.45 -3.75 -2.47
N LYS A 77 -6.63 -4.98 -2.89
CA LYS A 77 -7.96 -5.59 -2.90
C LYS A 77 -8.51 -5.68 -1.49
N ARG A 78 -7.68 -6.04 -0.52
CA ARG A 78 -8.11 -6.15 0.87
C ARG A 78 -8.37 -4.80 1.51
N MET A 79 -7.55 -3.82 1.16
CA MET A 79 -7.70 -2.47 1.69
C MET A 79 -8.86 -1.73 1.07
N GLY A 80 -9.14 -2.05 -0.19
CA GLY A 80 -10.14 -1.31 -0.97
C GLY A 80 -9.53 -0.15 -1.71
N LYS A 81 -10.01 0.08 -2.92
CA LYS A 81 -9.55 1.22 -3.70
C LYS A 81 -10.13 2.50 -3.13
N PRO A 82 -9.45 3.64 -3.31
CA PRO A 82 -9.98 4.90 -2.80
C PRO A 82 -11.40 5.16 -3.29
N GLU A 83 -11.68 4.86 -4.54
CA GLU A 83 -13.02 5.04 -5.07
C GLU A 83 -14.04 4.19 -4.34
N GLU A 84 -13.66 2.97 -3.97
CA GLU A 84 -14.57 2.09 -3.26
C GLU A 84 -14.78 2.55 -1.82
N ILE A 85 -13.72 3.04 -1.20
CA ILE A 85 -13.80 3.50 0.19
C ILE A 85 -14.74 4.69 0.30
N PHE A 86 -14.67 5.61 -0.65
CA PHE A 86 -15.43 6.84 -0.61
C PHE A 86 -16.71 6.81 -1.40
N ASP A 87 -16.93 5.70 -2.10
CA ASP A 87 -18.07 5.61 -3.00
C ASP A 87 -19.40 5.74 -2.27
N THR A 88 -19.44 5.22 -1.05
CA THR A 88 -20.67 5.28 -0.26
C THR A 88 -21.07 6.68 0.10
N GLU A 89 -20.14 7.61 0.03
CA GLU A 89 -20.43 8.98 0.39
C GLU A 89 -21.04 9.76 -0.75
N GLY A 90 -20.85 9.27 -1.96
CA GLY A 90 -21.41 9.94 -3.11
C GLY A 90 -22.91 9.82 -3.17
N GLU A 91 -23.49 9.04 -2.34
CA GLU A 91 -24.92 8.78 -2.40
C GLU A 91 -25.76 9.86 -1.76
#